data_21f2cc50559b67d927c452c22fe3577c
#
_entry.id   21f2cc50559b67d927c452c22fe3577c
#
_cell.length_a   1.000
_cell.length_b   1.000
_cell.length_c   1.000
_cell.angle_alpha   90.00
_cell.angle_beta   90.00
_cell.angle_gamma   90.00
#
_symmetry.space_group_name_H-M   'P 1'
#
loop_
_entity.id
_entity.type
_entity.pdbx_description
1 polymer ?
#
loop_
_entity_poly.entity_id
_entity_poly.type
_entity_poly.pdbx_seq_one_letter_code
_entity_poly.pdbx_strand_id
1 'polypeptide(L)'
;MENTSYIALSRQSALWREMEVVANNMANTNTPSYKAEQVMFRDFMVKTKTDSTPFGRKVDFVQDAGLLRDTREGPMSQTGAPLDISIHNEGYFVVDTPSGPRYSREGHFRLDETGMVVNSAGYPLMQTSG
;
A
#
# COMPACT_ATOMS: atom_id res chain seq x y z
N MET A 1 3.21 -19.39 32.84
CA MET A 1 3.23 -19.95 31.48
C MET A 1 2.31 -19.19 30.51
N GLU A 2 1.24 -18.57 30.99
CA GLU A 2 0.29 -17.86 30.12
C GLU A 2 0.91 -16.69 29.33
N ASN A 3 1.74 -15.85 29.95
CA ASN A 3 2.33 -14.69 29.26
C ASN A 3 3.20 -15.06 28.04
N THR A 4 3.90 -16.20 28.10
CA THR A 4 4.73 -16.66 26.97
C THR A 4 3.87 -17.07 25.77
N SER A 5 2.71 -17.68 26.04
CA SER A 5 1.74 -18.06 25.00
C SER A 5 1.12 -16.83 24.34
N TYR A 6 0.80 -15.78 25.09
CA TYR A 6 0.29 -14.53 24.53
C TYR A 6 1.33 -13.78 23.69
N ILE A 7 2.60 -13.78 24.11
CA ILE A 7 3.68 -13.20 23.33
C ILE A 7 3.87 -13.97 22.02
N ALA A 8 3.87 -15.31 22.10
CA ALA A 8 3.98 -16.14 20.90
C ALA A 8 2.81 -15.92 19.93
N LEU A 9 1.59 -15.82 20.46
CA LEU A 9 0.39 -15.54 19.66
C LEU A 9 0.45 -14.16 18.99
N SER A 10 0.88 -13.12 19.72
CA SER A 10 1.02 -11.77 19.15
C SER A 10 2.04 -11.73 18.02
N ARG A 11 3.17 -12.42 18.16
CA ARG A 11 4.18 -12.55 17.10
C ARG A 11 3.66 -13.33 15.91
N GLN A 12 2.94 -14.41 16.15
CA GLN A 12 2.31 -15.19 15.08
C GLN A 12 1.32 -14.35 14.29
N SER A 13 0.47 -13.58 14.96
CA SER A 13 -0.47 -12.66 14.33
C SER A 13 0.25 -11.58 13.50
N ALA A 14 1.35 -11.03 14.00
CA ALA A 14 2.17 -10.06 13.27
C ALA A 14 2.77 -10.67 11.99
N LEU A 15 3.31 -11.89 12.07
CA LEU A 15 3.85 -12.61 10.90
C LEU A 15 2.76 -12.93 9.86
N TRP A 16 1.55 -13.31 10.30
CA TRP A 16 0.42 -13.49 9.40
C TRP A 16 0.09 -12.21 8.63
N ARG A 17 0.06 -11.09 9.34
CA ARG A 17 -0.20 -9.78 8.72
C ARG A 17 0.88 -9.41 7.72
N GLU A 18 2.15 -9.65 8.04
CA GLU A 18 3.26 -9.43 7.12
C GLU A 18 3.13 -10.31 5.86
N MET A 19 2.79 -11.58 6.03
CA MET A 19 2.55 -12.49 4.90
C MET A 19 1.41 -12.03 4.00
N GLU A 20 0.30 -11.54 4.56
CA GLU A 20 -0.80 -10.97 3.77
C GLU A 20 -0.34 -9.80 2.90
N VAL A 21 0.45 -8.88 3.47
CA VAL A 21 0.97 -7.72 2.75
C VAL A 21 1.96 -8.14 1.67
N VAL A 22 2.87 -9.07 1.97
CA VAL A 22 3.81 -9.62 0.98
C VAL A 22 3.06 -10.31 -0.16
N ALA A 23 2.05 -11.11 0.14
CA ALA A 23 1.24 -11.79 -0.87
C ALA A 23 0.49 -10.78 -1.76
N ASN A 24 -0.06 -9.71 -1.17
CA ASN A 24 -0.71 -8.63 -1.90
C ASN A 24 0.27 -7.89 -2.82
N ASN A 25 1.45 -7.53 -2.31
CA ASN A 25 2.50 -6.90 -3.11
C ASN A 25 2.94 -7.81 -4.27
N MET A 26 3.09 -9.11 -4.02
CA MET A 26 3.47 -10.08 -5.05
C MET A 26 2.39 -10.22 -6.13
N ALA A 27 1.12 -10.30 -5.74
CA ALA A 27 -0.01 -10.36 -6.68
C ALA A 27 -0.06 -9.12 -7.58
N ASN A 28 0.40 -7.97 -7.10
CA ASN A 28 0.37 -6.70 -7.81
C ASN A 28 1.72 -6.28 -8.43
N THR A 29 2.71 -7.18 -8.48
CA THR A 29 4.04 -6.86 -9.04
C THR A 29 3.98 -6.37 -10.49
N ASN A 30 3.04 -6.90 -11.28
CA ASN A 30 2.85 -6.53 -12.68
C ASN A 30 1.74 -5.48 -12.88
N THR A 31 1.16 -4.95 -11.80
CA THR A 31 0.12 -3.92 -11.89
C THR A 31 0.77 -2.56 -12.07
N PRO A 32 0.50 -1.84 -13.19
CA PRO A 32 1.06 -0.50 -13.41
C PRO A 32 0.66 0.46 -12.27
N SER A 33 1.61 1.27 -11.85
CA SER A 33 1.42 2.28 -10.79
C SER A 33 1.02 1.74 -9.40
N TYR A 34 1.10 0.44 -9.20
CA TYR A 34 0.93 -0.13 -7.87
C TYR A 34 2.03 0.37 -6.92
N LYS A 35 1.64 0.74 -5.74
CA LYS A 35 2.54 1.20 -4.67
C LYS A 35 2.59 0.14 -3.57
N ALA A 36 3.76 -0.46 -3.40
CA ALA A 36 3.96 -1.51 -2.40
C ALA A 36 3.65 -1.00 -0.98
N GLU A 37 3.08 -1.86 -0.19
CA GLU A 37 2.76 -1.58 1.20
C GLU A 37 3.69 -2.36 2.12
N GLN A 38 4.02 -1.78 3.26
CA GLN A 38 4.84 -2.39 4.31
C GLN A 38 4.10 -2.27 5.64
N VAL A 39 4.16 -3.32 6.44
CA VAL A 39 3.58 -3.29 7.78
C VAL A 39 4.52 -2.56 8.71
N MET A 40 3.98 -1.61 9.47
CA MET A 40 4.69 -1.00 10.59
C MET A 40 4.29 -1.68 11.88
N PHE A 41 5.28 -2.21 12.58
CA PHE A 41 5.08 -2.75 13.92
C PHE A 41 5.58 -1.77 14.96
N ARG A 42 4.91 -1.75 16.10
CA ARG A 42 5.33 -0.99 17.28
C ARG A 42 5.44 -1.93 18.45
N ASP A 43 6.57 -1.86 19.15
CA ASP A 43 6.73 -2.59 20.40
C ASP A 43 5.91 -1.93 21.51
N PHE A 44 5.06 -2.71 22.14
CA PHE A 44 4.27 -2.27 23.28
C PHE A 44 4.79 -2.98 24.52
N MET A 45 5.48 -2.22 25.39
CA MET A 45 6.05 -2.71 26.64
C MET A 45 5.03 -2.58 27.78
N VAL A 46 4.62 -3.70 28.33
CA VAL A 46 3.82 -3.74 29.56
C VAL A 46 4.71 -4.10 30.73
N LYS A 47 4.79 -3.23 31.74
CA LYS A 47 5.41 -3.55 33.03
C LYS A 47 4.39 -4.32 33.86
N THR A 48 4.57 -5.63 33.99
CA THR A 48 3.74 -6.45 34.86
C THR A 48 4.30 -6.32 36.28
N LYS A 49 3.53 -5.74 37.20
CA LYS A 49 3.83 -5.79 38.64
C LYS A 49 3.55 -7.21 39.11
N THR A 50 4.57 -7.99 39.34
CA THR A 50 4.45 -9.26 40.06
C THR A 50 4.96 -9.03 41.46
N ASP A 51 4.14 -9.35 42.44
CA ASP A 51 4.34 -9.11 43.88
C ASP A 51 5.58 -9.84 44.46
N SER A 52 6.26 -10.67 43.69
CA SER A 52 7.30 -11.57 44.19
C SER A 52 8.71 -11.28 43.71
N THR A 53 8.95 -10.23 42.85
CA THR A 53 10.30 -9.87 42.42
C THR A 53 10.48 -8.36 42.36
N PRO A 54 11.58 -7.82 42.96
CA PRO A 54 11.86 -6.37 42.98
C PRO A 54 12.18 -5.80 41.60
N PHE A 55 12.39 -6.64 40.60
CA PHE A 55 12.59 -6.27 39.20
C PHE A 55 11.36 -6.72 38.41
N GLY A 56 10.40 -5.82 38.16
CA GLY A 56 9.22 -6.09 37.36
C GLY A 56 9.60 -6.73 36.01
N ARG A 57 8.90 -7.81 35.64
CA ARG A 57 9.13 -8.50 34.37
C ARG A 57 8.57 -7.62 33.24
N LYS A 58 9.45 -7.18 32.34
CA LYS A 58 9.05 -6.50 31.10
C LYS A 58 8.48 -7.54 30.14
N VAL A 59 7.30 -7.30 29.63
CA VAL A 59 6.67 -8.12 28.61
C VAL A 59 6.49 -7.23 27.38
N ASP A 60 7.13 -7.63 26.28
CA ASP A 60 7.10 -6.88 25.02
C ASP A 60 6.10 -7.56 24.07
N PHE A 61 5.03 -6.83 23.72
CA PHE A 61 4.05 -7.24 22.73
C PHE A 61 4.32 -6.50 21.43
N VAL A 62 4.09 -7.18 20.31
CA VAL A 62 4.10 -6.57 18.99
C VAL A 62 2.69 -6.12 18.65
N GLN A 63 2.52 -4.84 18.34
CA GLN A 63 1.26 -4.27 17.90
C GLN A 63 1.39 -3.79 16.46
N ASP A 64 0.40 -4.12 15.63
CA ASP A 64 0.25 -3.55 14.29
C ASP A 64 -0.02 -2.05 14.44
N ALA A 65 0.90 -1.22 13.92
CA ALA A 65 0.82 0.24 13.96
C ALA A 65 0.20 0.81 12.67
N GLY A 66 0.02 -0.02 11.63
CA GLY A 66 -0.56 0.36 10.35
C GLY A 66 0.28 -0.03 9.14
N LEU A 67 -0.19 0.39 7.98
CA LEU A 67 0.47 0.17 6.69
C LEU A 67 1.15 1.46 6.23
N LEU A 68 2.40 1.33 5.82
CA LEU A 68 3.15 2.38 5.14
C LEU A 68 3.17 2.07 3.65
N ARG A 69 2.68 3.00 2.83
CA ARG A 69 2.74 2.88 1.38
C ARG A 69 4.02 3.51 0.84
N ASP A 70 4.76 2.78 0.02
CA ASP A 70 5.95 3.31 -0.66
C ASP A 70 5.52 4.22 -1.82
N THR A 71 5.67 5.53 -1.63
CA THR A 71 5.31 6.54 -2.63
C THR A 71 6.45 6.88 -3.60
N ARG A 72 7.63 6.30 -3.44
CA ARG A 72 8.78 6.56 -4.33
C ARG A 72 8.44 6.20 -5.77
N GLU A 73 9.05 6.92 -6.71
CA GLU A 73 8.90 6.61 -8.13
C GLU A 73 9.57 5.28 -8.47
N GLY A 74 8.88 4.48 -9.29
CA GLY A 74 9.43 3.27 -9.87
C GLY A 74 10.22 3.56 -11.15
N PRO A 75 10.93 2.57 -11.69
CA PRO A 75 11.60 2.69 -12.97
C PRO A 75 10.58 2.94 -14.08
N MET A 76 10.91 3.85 -14.99
CA MET A 76 10.13 4.08 -16.21
C MET A 76 10.61 3.12 -17.29
N SER A 77 9.66 2.53 -18.02
CA SER A 77 9.91 1.66 -19.15
C SER A 77 9.30 2.28 -20.41
N GLN A 78 10.08 2.34 -21.49
CA GLN A 78 9.58 2.79 -22.76
C GLN A 78 8.85 1.64 -23.47
N THR A 79 7.54 1.81 -23.68
CA THR A 79 6.69 0.78 -24.31
C THR A 79 6.56 0.96 -25.82
N GLY A 80 6.81 2.16 -26.34
CA GLY A 80 6.61 2.50 -27.75
C GLY A 80 5.16 2.73 -28.15
N ALA A 81 4.21 2.61 -27.22
CA ALA A 81 2.81 2.91 -27.45
C ALA A 81 2.56 4.44 -27.34
N PRO A 82 1.84 5.05 -28.29
CA PRO A 82 1.69 6.52 -28.34
C PRO A 82 0.84 7.10 -27.22
N LEU A 83 0.02 6.29 -26.56
CA LEU A 83 -0.86 6.70 -25.46
C LEU A 83 -0.37 6.22 -24.09
N ASP A 84 0.81 5.62 -24.02
CA ASP A 84 1.45 5.32 -22.74
C ASP A 84 2.23 6.55 -22.27
N ILE A 85 1.76 7.16 -21.20
CA ILE A 85 2.28 8.42 -20.67
C ILE A 85 2.73 8.20 -19.22
N SER A 86 3.94 8.61 -18.89
CA SER A 86 4.46 8.59 -17.52
C SER A 86 4.67 10.01 -17.00
N ILE A 87 4.23 10.25 -15.76
CA ILE A 87 4.50 11.50 -15.07
C ILE A 87 5.80 11.33 -14.28
N HIS A 88 6.74 12.23 -14.51
CA HIS A 88 7.96 12.36 -13.72
C HIS A 88 7.75 13.42 -12.64
N ASN A 89 8.28 13.19 -11.44
CA ASN A 89 8.06 13.99 -10.24
C ASN A 89 6.60 13.94 -9.71
N GLU A 90 6.16 15.00 -9.04
CA GLU A 90 4.83 15.07 -8.43
C GLU A 90 3.75 15.35 -9.46
N GLY A 91 2.61 14.68 -9.32
CA GLY A 91 1.45 14.87 -10.18
C GLY A 91 0.59 13.62 -10.28
N TYR A 92 -0.62 13.78 -10.77
CA TYR A 92 -1.58 12.68 -10.99
C TYR A 92 -2.41 12.98 -12.23
N PHE A 93 -2.76 11.94 -12.95
CA PHE A 93 -3.83 12.00 -13.93
C PHE A 93 -5.17 12.07 -13.19
N VAL A 94 -6.09 12.86 -13.70
CA VAL A 94 -7.46 12.95 -13.18
C VAL A 94 -8.37 12.21 -14.14
N VAL A 95 -9.07 11.21 -13.65
CA VAL A 95 -10.04 10.45 -14.43
C VAL A 95 -11.44 10.68 -13.87
N ASP A 96 -12.41 10.79 -14.75
CA ASP A 96 -13.80 10.98 -14.37
C ASP A 96 -14.45 9.61 -14.14
N THR A 97 -14.95 9.39 -12.93
CA THR A 97 -15.63 8.14 -12.58
C THR A 97 -17.06 8.43 -12.13
N PRO A 98 -17.97 7.43 -12.16
CA PRO A 98 -19.34 7.61 -11.68
C PRO A 98 -19.46 8.10 -10.24
N SER A 99 -18.39 7.91 -9.46
CA SER A 99 -18.29 8.37 -8.06
C SER A 99 -17.58 9.72 -7.91
N GLY A 100 -17.32 10.42 -9.03
CA GLY A 100 -16.59 11.68 -9.10
C GLY A 100 -15.14 11.53 -9.55
N PRO A 101 -14.40 12.63 -9.66
CA PRO A 101 -13.02 12.63 -10.15
C PRO A 101 -12.10 11.82 -9.22
N ARG A 102 -11.25 11.01 -9.82
CA ARG A 102 -10.24 10.19 -9.13
C ARG A 102 -8.86 10.50 -9.66
N TYR A 103 -7.87 10.44 -8.77
CA TYR A 103 -6.47 10.65 -9.08
C TYR A 103 -5.76 9.32 -9.29
N SER A 104 -5.01 9.21 -10.40
CA SER A 104 -4.26 8.00 -10.75
C SER A 104 -2.86 8.36 -11.24
N ARG A 105 -1.91 7.44 -11.05
CA ARG A 105 -0.59 7.44 -11.69
C ARG A 105 -0.50 6.44 -12.84
N GLU A 106 -1.58 5.71 -13.10
CA GLU A 106 -1.66 4.80 -14.24
C GLU A 106 -1.60 5.62 -15.54
N GLY A 107 -0.63 5.33 -16.39
CA GLY A 107 -0.39 6.03 -17.62
C GLY A 107 -0.70 5.22 -18.88
N HIS A 108 -1.36 4.06 -18.74
CA HIS A 108 -1.85 3.30 -19.88
C HIS A 108 -3.22 3.81 -20.30
N PHE A 109 -3.26 4.49 -21.43
CA PHE A 109 -4.49 5.02 -21.98
C PHE A 109 -4.80 4.38 -23.34
N ARG A 110 -6.07 4.40 -23.69
CA ARG A 110 -6.57 3.96 -25.00
C ARG A 110 -7.65 4.93 -25.48
N LEU A 111 -7.92 4.90 -26.77
CA LEU A 111 -9.09 5.58 -27.34
C LEU A 111 -10.30 4.65 -27.25
N ASP A 112 -11.44 5.19 -26.84
CA ASP A 112 -12.69 4.50 -26.92
C ASP A 112 -13.33 4.67 -28.32
N GLU A 113 -14.52 4.11 -28.53
CA GLU A 113 -15.24 4.19 -29.80
C GLU A 113 -15.63 5.64 -30.19
N THR A 114 -15.67 6.54 -29.22
CA THR A 114 -16.01 7.96 -29.42
C THR A 114 -14.75 8.83 -29.64
N GLY A 115 -13.56 8.24 -29.56
CA GLY A 115 -12.28 8.92 -29.71
C GLY A 115 -11.82 9.64 -28.44
N MET A 116 -12.43 9.38 -27.30
CA MET A 116 -11.98 9.89 -26.01
C MET A 116 -10.84 9.03 -25.44
N VAL A 117 -9.90 9.68 -24.77
CA VAL A 117 -8.82 9.00 -24.07
C VAL A 117 -9.35 8.46 -22.75
N VAL A 118 -9.33 7.12 -22.60
CA VAL A 118 -9.80 6.43 -21.40
C VAL A 118 -8.68 5.58 -20.80
N ASN A 119 -8.75 5.35 -19.49
CA ASN A 119 -7.83 4.46 -18.81
C ASN A 119 -8.17 2.97 -19.07
N SER A 120 -7.42 2.06 -18.47
CA SER A 120 -7.65 0.61 -18.57
C SER A 120 -9.05 0.18 -18.13
N ALA A 121 -9.65 0.88 -17.16
CA ALA A 121 -11.00 0.64 -16.66
C ALA A 121 -12.12 1.28 -17.49
N GLY A 122 -11.78 2.06 -18.54
CA GLY A 122 -12.75 2.73 -19.41
C GLY A 122 -13.20 4.11 -18.92
N TYR A 123 -12.56 4.68 -17.92
CA TYR A 123 -12.90 6.03 -17.44
C TYR A 123 -12.14 7.10 -18.24
N PRO A 124 -12.83 8.18 -18.66
CA PRO A 124 -12.20 9.23 -19.45
C PRO A 124 -11.21 10.05 -18.63
N LEU A 125 -10.12 10.42 -19.30
CA LEU A 125 -9.13 11.36 -18.76
C LEU A 125 -9.73 12.76 -18.76
N MET A 126 -9.73 13.42 -17.60
CA MET A 126 -10.17 14.80 -17.49
C MET A 126 -9.12 15.74 -18.06
N GLN A 127 -9.57 16.65 -18.91
CA GLN A 127 -8.74 17.72 -19.43
C GLN A 127 -8.85 18.92 -18.47
N THR A 128 -7.72 19.42 -18.01
CA THR A 128 -7.70 20.72 -17.34
C THR A 128 -7.75 21.78 -18.43
N SER A 129 -8.92 22.41 -18.61
CA SER A 129 -8.98 23.61 -19.42
C SER A 129 -8.22 24.72 -18.67
N GLY A 130 -7.09 25.15 -19.23
CA GLY A 130 -6.35 26.31 -18.78
C GLY A 130 -7.15 27.60 -18.99
#